data_c96e20cac865d53aad2c1edaac9c8fb2
#
_entry.id   c96e20cac865d53aad2c1edaac9c8fb2
#
_cell.length_a   1.000
_cell.length_b   1.000
_cell.length_c   1.000
_cell.angle_alpha   90.00
_cell.angle_beta   90.00
_cell.angle_gamma   90.00
#
_symmetry.space_group_name_H-M   'P 1'
#
loop_
_entity.id
_entity.type
_entity.pdbx_description
1 polymer ?
#
loop_
_entity_poly.entity_id
_entity_poly.type
_entity_poly.pdbx_seq_one_letter_code
_entity_poly.pdbx_strand_id
1 'polypeptide(L)'
;MRLPVGVSSTDFATVIAEFEQAIGRDWVFTSNEDVDLYRDAFSPFLHEPEELVASAAVAPASTEEVQQIVRIANRHKVPLYPISTGKNLGYGGSAPTYSGSVVVDLKRMNRVIEVNEENAFALVEPGVSYFDLYRHIQERKLKVWIDCPDPGWGSVIGNAMDRGGGYTAANYRNHFDSHCGMEIVLPNGELLRTGMGAIPNAKTWQQYKSGCGPWIDGMFSQSNFGIVTKMGFWLMPEPEAYLRGTVSLSRYSDLAPMVETLNYLENARITAGFPDIASPLNGYPPIGQVQLWNETGPPSMTDEHRKLLSSAKLGYSPELEAYGMKSGIPYWELWLSFHGPAEVIEAQWLASQRHFAKFEGAKFRVVDRVKLPIDQAKANAYHEPELGVPSLRAFSIGARTPWNPTPSKGHMWFSPIVPRTGEAIIEVNRVFSEAARELEMPLFRSFCMPACFWERSFIFILATPVTEDPATNKRYREGFKKLIAIGGQHGWGEYRTAPVFQKSVMDVYSFNDHALQRFNETLKDAIDPNGIMSPGRYAIWPKHLREKRS
;
A
#
# COMPACT_ATOMS: atom_id res chain seq x y z
N MET A 1 -2.65 -13.02 27.57
CA MET A 1 -1.37 -13.27 26.87
C MET A 1 -1.40 -14.65 26.22
N ARG A 2 -0.96 -14.79 24.98
CA ARG A 2 -0.81 -16.06 24.25
C ARG A 2 0.68 -16.36 24.11
N LEU A 3 1.16 -17.43 24.72
CA LEU A 3 2.57 -17.80 24.64
C LEU A 3 2.97 -18.25 23.22
N PRO A 4 4.25 -18.13 22.85
CA PRO A 4 4.77 -18.72 21.63
C PRO A 4 4.55 -20.24 21.63
N VAL A 5 4.19 -20.79 20.47
CA VAL A 5 3.89 -22.23 20.38
C VAL A 5 5.14 -23.06 20.67
N GLY A 6 5.02 -23.99 21.60
CA GLY A 6 6.11 -24.88 22.02
C GLY A 6 7.08 -24.28 23.04
N VAL A 7 6.81 -23.09 23.55
CA VAL A 7 7.62 -22.46 24.62
C VAL A 7 6.86 -22.49 25.93
N SER A 8 7.50 -23.01 27.00
CA SER A 8 6.89 -23.01 28.33
C SER A 8 6.86 -21.61 28.95
N SER A 9 5.99 -21.38 29.93
CA SER A 9 5.93 -20.10 30.65
C SER A 9 7.25 -19.73 31.33
N THR A 10 7.95 -20.73 31.85
CA THR A 10 9.26 -20.56 32.52
C THR A 10 10.34 -20.17 31.51
N ASP A 11 10.39 -20.87 30.37
CA ASP A 11 11.36 -20.53 29.31
C ASP A 11 11.08 -19.15 28.73
N PHE A 12 9.80 -18.81 28.53
CA PHE A 12 9.43 -17.49 28.05
C PHE A 12 9.78 -16.36 29.02
N ALA A 13 9.62 -16.59 30.34
CA ALA A 13 10.06 -15.64 31.34
C ALA A 13 11.57 -15.39 31.32
N THR A 14 12.36 -16.45 31.03
CA THR A 14 13.81 -16.33 30.83
C THR A 14 14.13 -15.45 29.61
N VAL A 15 13.42 -15.67 28.50
CA VAL A 15 13.57 -14.85 27.26
C VAL A 15 13.24 -13.38 27.53
N ILE A 16 12.16 -13.11 28.25
CA ILE A 16 11.79 -11.73 28.62
C ILE A 16 12.88 -11.07 29.46
N ALA A 17 13.42 -11.77 30.47
CA ALA A 17 14.51 -11.24 31.28
C ALA A 17 15.79 -10.93 30.45
N GLU A 18 16.11 -11.79 29.46
CA GLU A 18 17.23 -11.52 28.54
C GLU A 18 16.96 -10.32 27.62
N PHE A 19 15.72 -10.13 27.15
CA PHE A 19 15.34 -8.93 26.40
C PHE A 19 15.42 -7.68 27.28
N GLU A 20 14.95 -7.73 28.53
CA GLU A 20 15.08 -6.62 29.49
C GLU A 20 16.54 -6.25 29.73
N GLN A 21 17.43 -7.23 29.82
CA GLN A 21 18.87 -7.00 29.96
C GLN A 21 19.48 -6.37 28.69
N ALA A 22 19.00 -6.75 27.50
CA ALA A 22 19.53 -6.30 26.21
C ALA A 22 19.14 -4.86 25.87
N ILE A 23 17.87 -4.46 26.12
CA ILE A 23 17.33 -3.18 25.64
C ILE A 23 16.73 -2.30 26.76
N GLY A 24 16.76 -2.76 27.99
CA GLY A 24 16.13 -2.09 29.15
C GLY A 24 14.67 -2.49 29.35
N ARG A 25 14.29 -2.62 30.62
CA ARG A 25 12.95 -3.10 31.04
C ARG A 25 11.80 -2.23 30.50
N ASP A 26 11.99 -0.92 30.43
CA ASP A 26 10.97 0.04 29.96
C ASP A 26 10.56 -0.15 28.49
N TRP A 27 11.33 -0.96 27.76
CA TRP A 27 11.11 -1.22 26.33
C TRP A 27 10.73 -2.66 26.01
N VAL A 28 10.36 -3.43 27.06
CA VAL A 28 9.82 -4.79 26.95
C VAL A 28 8.40 -4.81 27.52
N PHE A 29 7.43 -5.01 26.65
CA PHE A 29 6.00 -4.88 26.92
C PHE A 29 5.39 -6.27 27.07
N THR A 30 4.91 -6.60 28.26
CA THR A 30 4.37 -7.94 28.59
C THR A 30 3.01 -7.90 29.27
N SER A 31 2.52 -6.72 29.71
CA SER A 31 1.17 -6.60 30.26
C SER A 31 0.11 -6.83 29.18
N ASN A 32 -1.09 -7.28 29.56
CA ASN A 32 -2.16 -7.44 28.58
C ASN A 32 -2.53 -6.11 27.93
N GLU A 33 -2.53 -5.04 28.71
CA GLU A 33 -2.84 -3.67 28.26
C GLU A 33 -1.85 -3.21 27.18
N ASP A 34 -0.56 -3.44 27.38
CA ASP A 34 0.47 -3.06 26.41
C ASP A 34 0.40 -3.92 25.15
N VAL A 35 0.23 -5.24 25.31
CA VAL A 35 0.17 -6.18 24.18
C VAL A 35 -1.07 -5.97 23.33
N ASP A 36 -2.19 -5.56 23.92
CA ASP A 36 -3.41 -5.22 23.20
C ASP A 36 -3.25 -4.03 22.23
N LEU A 37 -2.26 -3.15 22.47
CA LEU A 37 -1.93 -2.06 21.53
C LEU A 37 -1.34 -2.57 20.21
N TYR A 38 -0.87 -3.82 20.16
CA TYR A 38 -0.31 -4.46 18.95
C TYR A 38 -1.33 -5.32 18.21
N ARG A 39 -2.61 -5.22 18.52
CA ARG A 39 -3.68 -5.86 17.74
C ARG A 39 -3.87 -5.12 16.42
N ASP A 40 -4.47 -5.80 15.46
CA ASP A 40 -4.90 -5.17 14.21
C ASP A 40 -6.20 -4.40 14.43
N ALA A 41 -6.14 -3.06 14.35
CA ALA A 41 -7.32 -2.22 14.48
C ALA A 41 -8.38 -2.45 13.37
N PHE A 42 -7.98 -3.12 12.28
CA PHE A 42 -8.81 -3.48 11.13
C PHE A 42 -9.02 -5.00 11.03
N SER A 43 -8.89 -5.71 12.16
CA SER A 43 -8.94 -7.17 12.18
C SER A 43 -10.25 -7.70 11.60
N PRO A 44 -10.19 -8.57 10.57
CA PRO A 44 -11.37 -9.27 10.08
C PRO A 44 -11.89 -10.34 11.03
N PHE A 45 -11.18 -10.61 12.14
CA PHE A 45 -11.57 -11.48 13.27
C PHE A 45 -11.97 -10.67 14.51
N LEU A 46 -12.46 -9.45 14.31
CA LEU A 46 -12.90 -8.60 15.43
C LEU A 46 -13.83 -9.36 16.37
N HIS A 47 -13.45 -9.40 17.66
CA HIS A 47 -14.14 -10.13 18.74
C HIS A 47 -14.20 -11.67 18.60
N GLU A 48 -13.39 -12.25 17.70
CA GLU A 48 -13.32 -13.71 17.52
C GLU A 48 -12.06 -14.31 18.19
N PRO A 49 -12.11 -15.58 18.68
CA PRO A 49 -10.95 -16.24 19.31
C PRO A 49 -9.77 -16.46 18.37
N GLU A 50 -10.01 -16.46 17.07
CA GLU A 50 -9.01 -16.66 16.02
C GLU A 50 -8.18 -15.40 15.75
N GLU A 51 -8.47 -14.30 16.40
CA GLU A 51 -7.72 -13.07 16.23
C GLU A 51 -6.22 -13.27 16.49
N LEU A 52 -5.41 -12.71 15.60
CA LEU A 52 -3.95 -12.79 15.68
C LEU A 52 -3.44 -11.87 16.79
N VAL A 53 -2.73 -12.42 17.77
CA VAL A 53 -2.24 -11.67 18.93
C VAL A 53 -0.76 -11.95 19.22
N ALA A 54 -0.05 -10.94 19.71
CA ALA A 54 1.32 -11.07 20.18
C ALA A 54 1.41 -11.73 21.57
N SER A 55 2.58 -12.27 21.91
CA SER A 55 2.91 -12.72 23.28
C SER A 55 3.53 -11.59 24.11
N ALA A 56 4.31 -10.76 23.49
CA ALA A 56 4.99 -9.59 24.04
C ALA A 56 5.38 -8.65 22.90
N ALA A 57 5.88 -7.47 23.25
CA ALA A 57 6.56 -6.61 22.28
C ALA A 57 7.87 -6.07 22.87
N VAL A 58 8.85 -5.82 22.00
CA VAL A 58 10.14 -5.25 22.33
C VAL A 58 10.45 -4.08 21.40
N ALA A 59 10.94 -2.97 21.93
CA ALA A 59 11.21 -1.77 21.14
C ALA A 59 12.69 -1.38 21.18
N PRO A 60 13.53 -1.92 20.27
CA PRO A 60 14.95 -1.57 20.18
C PRO A 60 15.15 -0.14 19.66
N ALA A 61 16.28 0.49 20.05
CA ALA A 61 16.69 1.82 19.62
C ALA A 61 17.85 1.82 18.61
N SER A 62 18.46 0.68 18.36
CA SER A 62 19.63 0.57 17.48
C SER A 62 19.70 -0.77 16.74
N THR A 63 20.52 -0.81 15.69
CA THR A 63 20.82 -2.05 14.95
C THR A 63 21.41 -3.11 15.87
N GLU A 64 22.27 -2.72 16.80
CA GLU A 64 22.93 -3.61 17.77
C GLU A 64 21.92 -4.23 18.73
N GLU A 65 20.93 -3.48 19.21
CA GLU A 65 19.84 -3.99 20.03
C GLU A 65 18.96 -4.98 19.22
N VAL A 66 18.67 -4.70 17.95
CA VAL A 66 17.98 -5.64 17.05
C VAL A 66 18.76 -6.93 16.90
N GLN A 67 20.11 -6.86 16.71
CA GLN A 67 20.95 -8.05 16.64
C GLN A 67 20.91 -8.88 17.93
N GLN A 68 20.92 -8.24 19.11
CA GLN A 68 20.81 -8.93 20.40
C GLN A 68 19.45 -9.64 20.55
N ILE A 69 18.35 -8.94 20.24
CA ILE A 69 16.99 -9.53 20.25
C ILE A 69 16.93 -10.76 19.34
N VAL A 70 17.42 -10.65 18.12
CA VAL A 70 17.44 -11.75 17.15
C VAL A 70 18.26 -12.95 17.66
N ARG A 71 19.46 -12.70 18.23
CA ARG A 71 20.29 -13.79 18.79
C ARG A 71 19.63 -14.48 19.98
N ILE A 72 18.98 -13.73 20.88
CA ILE A 72 18.22 -14.28 22.01
C ILE A 72 17.05 -15.15 21.45
N ALA A 73 16.24 -14.58 20.55
CA ALA A 73 15.11 -15.28 19.96
C ALA A 73 15.56 -16.56 19.20
N ASN A 74 16.67 -16.51 18.49
CA ASN A 74 17.23 -17.66 17.78
C ASN A 74 17.67 -18.77 18.74
N ARG A 75 18.36 -18.44 19.83
CA ARG A 75 18.81 -19.39 20.86
C ARG A 75 17.63 -20.11 21.52
N HIS A 76 16.56 -19.38 21.82
CA HIS A 76 15.37 -19.91 22.48
C HIS A 76 14.25 -20.35 21.50
N LYS A 77 14.45 -20.20 20.18
CA LYS A 77 13.48 -20.52 19.13
C LYS A 77 12.13 -19.80 19.29
N VAL A 78 12.16 -18.57 19.77
CA VAL A 78 11.00 -17.71 19.93
C VAL A 78 10.72 -16.95 18.64
N PRO A 79 9.50 -17.03 18.07
CA PRO A 79 9.18 -16.33 16.83
C PRO A 79 9.08 -14.82 17.05
N LEU A 80 9.68 -14.05 16.16
CA LEU A 80 9.66 -12.59 16.11
C LEU A 80 8.76 -12.10 14.96
N TYR A 81 8.16 -10.94 15.15
CA TYR A 81 7.41 -10.24 14.10
C TYR A 81 7.79 -8.76 14.06
N PRO A 82 8.70 -8.36 13.17
CA PRO A 82 9.12 -6.96 13.07
C PRO A 82 8.04 -6.10 12.44
N ILE A 83 7.85 -4.92 13.02
CA ILE A 83 7.06 -3.83 12.48
C ILE A 83 7.90 -2.55 12.48
N SER A 84 7.66 -1.66 11.54
CA SER A 84 8.25 -0.32 11.55
C SER A 84 7.47 0.61 12.48
N THR A 85 6.34 1.18 11.99
CA THR A 85 5.40 1.94 12.82
C THR A 85 4.12 1.15 13.12
N GLY A 86 3.87 0.04 12.44
CA GLY A 86 2.64 -0.76 12.57
C GLY A 86 1.37 -0.06 12.11
N LYS A 87 1.51 1.11 11.48
CA LYS A 87 0.39 1.99 11.12
C LYS A 87 0.02 1.82 9.65
N ASN A 88 -0.68 0.74 9.34
CA ASN A 88 -1.28 0.48 8.03
C ASN A 88 -2.81 0.34 8.15
N LEU A 89 -3.49 0.48 7.00
CA LEU A 89 -4.95 0.40 6.92
C LEU A 89 -5.36 -0.91 6.25
N GLY A 90 -5.83 -1.90 7.03
CA GLY A 90 -6.39 -3.15 6.53
C GLY A 90 -5.35 -4.16 5.99
N TYR A 91 -4.08 -4.03 6.38
CA TYR A 91 -3.00 -4.95 6.00
C TYR A 91 -2.36 -5.66 7.21
N GLY A 92 -3.13 -5.80 8.31
CA GLY A 92 -2.73 -6.56 9.48
C GLY A 92 -2.20 -5.73 10.65
N GLY A 93 -2.11 -4.41 10.53
CA GLY A 93 -1.67 -3.54 11.62
C GLY A 93 -0.31 -3.92 12.17
N SER A 94 -0.25 -4.12 13.48
CA SER A 94 0.92 -4.59 14.23
C SER A 94 0.83 -6.08 14.61
N ALA A 95 -0.28 -6.76 14.28
CA ALA A 95 -0.52 -8.14 14.68
C ALA A 95 0.36 -9.13 13.90
N PRO A 96 0.95 -10.14 14.58
CA PRO A 96 1.82 -11.11 13.92
C PRO A 96 1.01 -12.11 13.09
N THR A 97 1.60 -12.61 11.98
CA THR A 97 1.01 -13.69 11.16
C THR A 97 0.93 -15.02 11.89
N TYR A 98 1.79 -15.23 12.87
CA TYR A 98 1.81 -16.42 13.73
C TYR A 98 1.56 -15.99 15.17
N SER A 99 0.36 -16.27 15.64
CA SER A 99 -0.11 -15.85 16.97
C SER A 99 0.81 -16.34 18.08
N GLY A 100 1.15 -15.46 19.02
CA GLY A 100 2.14 -15.74 20.07
C GLY A 100 3.58 -15.35 19.71
N SER A 101 3.84 -14.79 18.54
CA SER A 101 5.16 -14.19 18.23
C SER A 101 5.39 -12.93 19.08
N VAL A 102 6.67 -12.63 19.35
CA VAL A 102 7.08 -11.37 19.95
C VAL A 102 7.16 -10.29 18.86
N VAL A 103 6.45 -9.19 19.02
CA VAL A 103 6.54 -8.04 18.10
C VAL A 103 7.84 -7.29 18.36
N VAL A 104 8.61 -7.04 17.29
CA VAL A 104 9.79 -6.16 17.33
C VAL A 104 9.37 -4.80 16.75
N ASP A 105 9.09 -3.86 17.63
CA ASP A 105 8.59 -2.52 17.28
C ASP A 105 9.76 -1.54 17.08
N LEU A 106 10.05 -1.25 15.83
CA LEU A 106 11.22 -0.44 15.45
C LEU A 106 10.97 1.09 15.56
N LYS A 107 9.88 1.51 16.20
CA LYS A 107 9.49 2.94 16.30
C LYS A 107 10.54 3.85 16.93
N ARG A 108 11.43 3.34 17.81
CA ARG A 108 12.53 4.10 18.42
C ARG A 108 13.69 4.35 17.47
N MET A 109 13.81 3.55 16.41
CA MET A 109 14.79 3.74 15.34
C MET A 109 14.21 4.72 14.31
N ASN A 110 14.16 6.00 14.66
CA ASN A 110 13.44 7.04 13.93
C ASN A 110 14.32 8.19 13.43
N ARG A 111 15.61 7.92 13.22
CA ARG A 111 16.55 8.94 12.72
C ARG A 111 16.45 9.05 11.20
N VAL A 112 16.32 10.28 10.71
CA VAL A 112 16.70 10.65 9.35
C VAL A 112 18.23 10.85 9.38
N ILE A 113 18.97 9.86 8.87
CA ILE A 113 20.44 9.79 8.99
C ILE A 113 21.09 10.78 8.04
N GLU A 114 20.60 10.83 6.80
CA GLU A 114 21.10 11.71 5.76
C GLU A 114 19.94 12.10 4.81
N VAL A 115 19.94 13.35 4.36
CA VAL A 115 19.22 13.79 3.16
C VAL A 115 20.24 14.52 2.29
N ASN A 116 20.48 14.00 1.11
CA ASN A 116 21.38 14.59 0.11
C ASN A 116 20.55 15.29 -0.97
N GLU A 117 20.59 16.61 -0.98
CA GLU A 117 19.81 17.43 -1.92
C GLU A 117 20.36 17.34 -3.35
N GLU A 118 21.68 17.29 -3.51
CA GLU A 118 22.34 17.27 -4.82
C GLU A 118 22.01 16.01 -5.62
N ASN A 119 21.99 14.84 -4.95
CA ASN A 119 21.71 13.56 -5.58
C ASN A 119 20.29 13.04 -5.26
N ALA A 120 19.48 13.87 -4.60
CA ALA A 120 18.08 13.61 -4.28
C ALA A 120 17.83 12.21 -3.66
N PHE A 121 18.48 11.93 -2.53
CA PHE A 121 18.23 10.71 -1.75
C PHE A 121 18.17 10.99 -0.23
N ALA A 122 17.56 10.07 0.50
CA ALA A 122 17.61 10.00 1.95
C ALA A 122 18.11 8.63 2.40
N LEU A 123 18.75 8.58 3.59
CA LEU A 123 19.02 7.36 4.35
C LEU A 123 18.27 7.46 5.66
N VAL A 124 17.38 6.50 5.93
CA VAL A 124 16.46 6.56 7.07
C VAL A 124 16.43 5.25 7.86
N GLU A 125 15.98 5.33 9.11
CA GLU A 125 15.66 4.20 9.98
C GLU A 125 14.18 3.82 9.88
N PRO A 126 13.77 2.58 10.30
CA PRO A 126 12.42 2.04 10.07
C PRO A 126 11.29 2.81 10.77
N GLY A 127 11.56 3.49 11.88
CA GLY A 127 10.58 4.29 12.61
C GLY A 127 10.29 5.66 12.00
N VAL A 128 11.03 6.08 10.96
CA VAL A 128 10.80 7.35 10.27
C VAL A 128 9.49 7.28 9.48
N SER A 129 8.52 8.11 9.84
CA SER A 129 7.29 8.30 9.09
C SER A 129 7.47 9.30 7.93
N TYR A 130 6.50 9.34 7.01
CA TYR A 130 6.49 10.38 5.97
C TYR A 130 6.37 11.78 6.57
N PHE A 131 5.64 11.94 7.69
CA PHE A 131 5.60 13.22 8.41
C PHE A 131 6.97 13.61 8.99
N ASP A 132 7.74 12.64 9.53
CA ASP A 132 9.05 12.93 10.11
C ASP A 132 10.03 13.36 9.03
N LEU A 133 10.06 12.65 7.89
CA LEU A 133 10.93 13.01 6.77
C LEU A 133 10.50 14.36 6.15
N TYR A 134 9.19 14.59 5.97
CA TYR A 134 8.66 15.87 5.50
C TYR A 134 9.08 17.02 6.41
N ARG A 135 8.89 16.87 7.73
CA ARG A 135 9.30 17.87 8.72
C ARG A 135 10.81 18.15 8.65
N HIS A 136 11.63 17.10 8.58
CA HIS A 136 13.09 17.21 8.45
C HIS A 136 13.50 18.02 7.20
N ILE A 137 12.86 17.77 6.07
CA ILE A 137 13.09 18.49 4.81
C ILE A 137 12.68 19.96 4.96
N GLN A 138 11.50 20.24 5.52
CA GLN A 138 10.97 21.60 5.67
C GLN A 138 11.80 22.45 6.64
N GLU A 139 12.17 21.91 7.81
CA GLU A 139 12.98 22.62 8.81
C GLU A 139 14.36 23.01 8.30
N ARG A 140 14.94 22.18 7.41
CA ARG A 140 16.23 22.44 6.78
C ARG A 140 16.14 23.18 5.45
N LYS A 141 14.92 23.45 4.98
CA LYS A 141 14.64 24.14 3.70
C LYS A 141 15.30 23.45 2.51
N LEU A 142 15.36 22.12 2.52
CA LEU A 142 15.93 21.31 1.45
C LEU A 142 14.98 21.32 0.24
N LYS A 143 15.56 21.30 -0.97
CA LYS A 143 14.82 21.39 -2.24
C LYS A 143 14.53 20.02 -2.84
N VAL A 144 14.04 19.12 -2.00
CA VAL A 144 13.63 17.77 -2.38
C VAL A 144 12.27 17.44 -1.80
N TRP A 145 11.56 16.51 -2.46
CA TRP A 145 10.29 15.95 -2.02
C TRP A 145 10.40 14.45 -1.85
N ILE A 146 9.63 13.90 -0.93
CA ILE A 146 9.30 12.48 -0.93
C ILE A 146 7.94 12.27 -1.59
N ASP A 147 7.82 11.24 -2.42
CA ASP A 147 6.52 10.80 -2.92
C ASP A 147 5.67 10.26 -1.75
N CYS A 148 4.53 10.89 -1.49
CA CYS A 148 3.72 10.62 -0.31
C CYS A 148 2.61 9.62 -0.61
N PRO A 149 2.44 8.56 0.24
CA PRO A 149 1.26 7.71 0.23
C PRO A 149 0.16 8.25 1.13
N ASP A 150 -0.99 7.59 1.14
CA ASP A 150 -1.99 7.65 2.20
C ASP A 150 -1.86 6.40 3.11
N PRO A 151 -1.79 6.55 4.45
CA PRO A 151 -1.64 7.78 5.23
C PRO A 151 -0.18 8.16 5.50
N GLY A 152 0.07 9.45 5.72
CA GLY A 152 1.40 10.01 5.96
C GLY A 152 2.10 9.58 7.26
N TRP A 153 1.44 8.95 8.22
CA TRP A 153 2.06 8.39 9.43
C TRP A 153 2.70 7.01 9.23
N GLY A 154 2.52 6.41 8.03
CA GLY A 154 3.22 5.20 7.65
C GLY A 154 4.73 5.40 7.64
N SER A 155 5.47 4.32 7.85
CA SER A 155 6.93 4.35 7.74
C SER A 155 7.36 4.37 6.27
N VAL A 156 8.39 5.16 5.95
CA VAL A 156 9.02 5.17 4.62
C VAL A 156 9.51 3.76 4.26
N ILE A 157 10.26 3.11 5.16
CA ILE A 157 10.76 1.73 4.95
C ILE A 157 9.60 0.73 4.92
N GLY A 158 8.67 0.79 5.89
CA GLY A 158 7.57 -0.16 5.97
C GLY A 158 6.68 -0.15 4.74
N ASN A 159 6.39 1.04 4.21
CA ASN A 159 5.61 1.19 2.98
C ASN A 159 6.36 0.61 1.77
N ALA A 160 7.64 0.95 1.58
CA ALA A 160 8.45 0.43 0.49
C ALA A 160 8.60 -1.10 0.56
N MET A 161 8.88 -1.66 1.75
CA MET A 161 9.01 -3.11 1.96
C MET A 161 7.72 -3.89 1.68
N ASP A 162 6.57 -3.24 1.81
CA ASP A 162 5.26 -3.80 1.46
C ASP A 162 4.79 -3.35 0.05
N ARG A 163 5.72 -2.87 -0.77
CA ARG A 163 5.53 -2.42 -2.17
C ARG A 163 4.44 -1.37 -2.32
N GLY A 164 4.37 -0.44 -1.37
CA GLY A 164 3.43 0.67 -1.42
C GLY A 164 3.77 1.70 -2.47
N GLY A 165 2.88 2.64 -2.69
CA GLY A 165 3.04 3.71 -3.66
C GLY A 165 2.48 5.04 -3.20
N GLY A 166 2.78 6.07 -3.95
CA GLY A 166 2.36 7.45 -3.72
C GLY A 166 1.70 8.10 -4.93
N TYR A 167 1.53 9.40 -4.86
CA TYR A 167 0.62 10.15 -5.72
C TYR A 167 1.27 11.29 -6.52
N THR A 168 2.60 11.39 -6.53
CA THR A 168 3.30 12.45 -7.28
C THR A 168 3.67 11.99 -8.70
N ALA A 169 4.95 11.94 -9.03
CA ALA A 169 5.40 11.57 -10.37
C ALA A 169 5.60 10.05 -10.52
N ALA A 170 5.29 9.52 -11.70
CA ALA A 170 5.35 8.09 -12.03
C ALA A 170 6.68 7.41 -11.66
N ASN A 171 7.81 8.12 -11.82
CA ASN A 171 9.15 7.58 -11.53
C ASN A 171 9.38 7.27 -10.04
N TYR A 172 8.59 7.84 -9.15
CA TYR A 172 8.71 7.69 -7.69
C TYR A 172 7.53 6.93 -7.09
N ARG A 173 6.47 6.67 -7.87
CA ARG A 173 5.21 6.07 -7.45
C ARG A 173 5.39 4.71 -6.80
N ASN A 174 6.26 3.86 -7.34
CA ASN A 174 6.59 2.57 -6.73
C ASN A 174 7.70 2.77 -5.69
N HIS A 175 7.33 2.77 -4.42
CA HIS A 175 8.27 3.08 -3.35
C HIS A 175 9.36 2.03 -3.18
N PHE A 176 9.09 0.75 -3.51
CA PHE A 176 10.15 -0.24 -3.50
C PHE A 176 11.17 -0.01 -4.62
N ASP A 177 10.73 0.48 -5.78
CA ASP A 177 11.67 0.85 -6.86
C ASP A 177 12.45 2.12 -6.56
N SER A 178 11.95 2.96 -5.66
CA SER A 178 12.65 4.16 -5.20
C SER A 178 13.68 3.88 -4.10
N HIS A 179 13.70 2.66 -3.50
CA HIS A 179 14.76 2.33 -2.53
C HIS A 179 16.12 2.14 -3.20
N CYS A 180 17.19 2.37 -2.46
CA CYS A 180 18.55 2.15 -2.92
C CYS A 180 19.46 1.74 -1.77
N GLY A 181 19.67 0.44 -1.62
CA GLY A 181 20.48 -0.18 -0.58
C GLY A 181 19.78 -0.31 0.77
N MET A 182 20.01 -1.42 1.43
CA MET A 182 19.45 -1.76 2.73
C MET A 182 20.51 -2.28 3.69
N GLU A 183 20.31 -2.02 4.97
CA GLU A 183 21.00 -2.70 6.08
C GLU A 183 19.99 -3.63 6.76
N ILE A 184 20.35 -4.89 6.96
CA ILE A 184 19.44 -5.94 7.37
C ILE A 184 20.09 -6.80 8.45
N VAL A 185 19.36 -7.07 9.53
CA VAL A 185 19.73 -8.10 10.52
C VAL A 185 19.12 -9.40 10.08
N LEU A 186 19.98 -10.39 9.79
CA LEU A 186 19.60 -11.75 9.39
C LEU A 186 19.13 -12.59 10.60
N PRO A 187 18.43 -13.72 10.40
CA PRO A 187 17.92 -14.54 11.50
C PRO A 187 18.97 -15.10 12.46
N ASN A 188 20.23 -15.17 12.06
CA ASN A 188 21.37 -15.56 12.91
C ASN A 188 21.96 -14.36 13.70
N GLY A 189 21.42 -13.14 13.51
CA GLY A 189 21.91 -11.89 14.11
C GLY A 189 23.11 -11.27 13.40
N GLU A 190 23.47 -11.76 12.22
CA GLU A 190 24.50 -11.16 11.37
C GLU A 190 23.95 -9.92 10.66
N LEU A 191 24.82 -8.94 10.39
CA LEU A 191 24.47 -7.71 9.70
C LEU A 191 24.86 -7.80 8.23
N LEU A 192 23.88 -7.62 7.34
CA LEU A 192 24.05 -7.59 5.90
C LEU A 192 23.78 -6.17 5.38
N ARG A 193 24.59 -5.70 4.43
CA ARG A 193 24.29 -4.53 3.60
C ARG A 193 24.22 -4.95 2.15
N THR A 194 23.17 -4.48 1.45
CA THR A 194 22.96 -4.80 0.04
C THR A 194 23.59 -3.77 -0.88
N GLY A 195 23.70 -4.12 -2.16
CA GLY A 195 24.25 -3.24 -3.19
C GLY A 195 25.68 -2.80 -2.89
N MET A 196 25.96 -1.54 -3.17
CA MET A 196 27.28 -0.94 -2.93
C MET A 196 27.62 -0.85 -1.43
N GLY A 197 26.62 -0.93 -0.54
CA GLY A 197 26.82 -0.91 0.92
C GLY A 197 27.62 -2.10 1.47
N ALA A 198 27.79 -3.18 0.69
CA ALA A 198 28.65 -4.31 1.03
C ALA A 198 30.14 -3.95 0.97
N ILE A 199 30.51 -2.83 0.35
CA ILE A 199 31.88 -2.32 0.33
C ILE A 199 32.10 -1.49 1.61
N PRO A 200 33.13 -1.75 2.43
CA PRO A 200 33.45 -0.89 3.54
C PRO A 200 33.66 0.57 3.08
N ASN A 201 33.02 1.52 3.77
CA ASN A 201 33.08 2.97 3.44
C ASN A 201 32.58 3.32 2.03
N ALA A 202 31.62 2.57 1.49
CA ALA A 202 30.98 2.85 0.20
C ALA A 202 30.53 4.32 0.09
N LYS A 203 30.81 4.95 -1.05
CA LYS A 203 30.42 6.34 -1.35
C LYS A 203 29.13 6.44 -2.18
N THR A 204 28.65 5.31 -2.70
CA THR A 204 27.54 5.23 -3.67
C THR A 204 26.42 4.29 -3.20
N TRP A 205 26.35 4.01 -1.89
CA TRP A 205 25.38 3.07 -1.34
C TRP A 205 23.92 3.47 -1.65
N GLN A 206 23.59 4.77 -1.57
CA GLN A 206 22.26 5.29 -1.90
C GLN A 206 22.14 5.81 -3.34
N GLN A 207 23.17 5.61 -4.17
CA GLN A 207 23.21 6.13 -5.55
C GLN A 207 23.18 5.03 -6.62
N TYR A 208 23.66 3.82 -6.31
CA TYR A 208 23.69 2.70 -7.24
C TYR A 208 23.15 1.43 -6.58
N LYS A 209 22.02 0.94 -7.11
CA LYS A 209 21.20 -0.11 -6.46
C LYS A 209 21.87 -1.49 -6.40
N SER A 210 22.45 -1.93 -7.51
CA SER A 210 22.67 -3.36 -7.69
C SER A 210 23.97 -3.89 -7.07
N GLY A 211 25.01 -3.09 -6.99
CA GLY A 211 26.35 -3.60 -6.67
C GLY A 211 26.88 -4.52 -7.79
N CYS A 212 27.66 -5.53 -7.41
CA CYS A 212 28.13 -6.58 -8.30
C CYS A 212 27.58 -7.95 -7.84
N GLY A 213 27.15 -8.79 -8.77
CA GLY A 213 26.50 -10.05 -8.48
C GLY A 213 24.97 -9.97 -8.43
N PRO A 214 24.29 -10.95 -7.84
CA PRO A 214 22.82 -10.96 -7.75
C PRO A 214 22.28 -9.77 -6.95
N TRP A 215 21.25 -9.13 -7.46
CA TRP A 215 20.50 -8.12 -6.71
C TRP A 215 19.49 -8.81 -5.79
N ILE A 216 19.75 -8.80 -4.50
CA ILE A 216 19.00 -9.56 -3.50
C ILE A 216 17.96 -8.73 -2.73
N ASP A 217 17.89 -7.42 -2.93
CA ASP A 217 16.98 -6.53 -2.19
C ASP A 217 15.52 -6.98 -2.30
N GLY A 218 15.10 -7.45 -3.49
CA GLY A 218 13.76 -7.98 -3.73
C GLY A 218 13.36 -9.15 -2.84
N MET A 219 14.33 -9.94 -2.35
CA MET A 219 14.07 -11.05 -1.43
C MET A 219 13.56 -10.61 -0.06
N PHE A 220 13.84 -9.36 0.34
CA PHE A 220 13.43 -8.83 1.64
C PHE A 220 12.08 -8.11 1.58
N SER A 221 11.56 -7.76 0.39
CA SER A 221 10.24 -7.14 0.28
C SER A 221 9.13 -8.19 0.36
N GLN A 222 8.06 -7.91 1.09
CA GLN A 222 6.95 -8.83 1.33
C GLN A 222 7.42 -10.24 1.75
N SER A 223 8.42 -10.31 2.61
CA SER A 223 9.08 -11.57 2.98
C SER A 223 9.26 -11.71 4.50
N ASN A 224 9.99 -12.76 4.90
CA ASN A 224 10.31 -13.04 6.29
C ASN A 224 11.76 -13.53 6.45
N PHE A 225 12.69 -12.87 5.75
CA PHE A 225 14.10 -13.29 5.67
C PHE A 225 15.04 -12.42 6.52
N GLY A 226 14.57 -11.32 7.09
CA GLY A 226 15.38 -10.45 7.92
C GLY A 226 14.64 -9.22 8.42
N ILE A 227 15.31 -8.38 9.21
CA ILE A 227 14.81 -7.12 9.76
C ILE A 227 15.60 -5.98 9.15
N VAL A 228 14.97 -5.12 8.35
CA VAL A 228 15.61 -3.94 7.77
C VAL A 228 15.79 -2.88 8.84
N THR A 229 17.03 -2.42 9.06
CA THR A 229 17.41 -1.42 10.07
C THR A 229 17.78 -0.07 9.47
N LYS A 230 18.14 -0.03 8.19
CA LYS A 230 18.33 1.21 7.43
C LYS A 230 17.98 0.99 5.97
N MET A 231 17.54 2.04 5.29
CA MET A 231 17.27 2.00 3.85
C MET A 231 17.54 3.35 3.22
N GLY A 232 18.22 3.33 2.08
CA GLY A 232 18.30 4.46 1.18
C GLY A 232 17.02 4.61 0.38
N PHE A 233 16.63 5.84 0.10
CA PHE A 233 15.40 6.14 -0.62
C PHE A 233 15.61 7.33 -1.56
N TRP A 234 15.30 7.17 -2.85
CA TRP A 234 15.40 8.26 -3.81
C TRP A 234 14.26 9.24 -3.64
N LEU A 235 14.59 10.51 -3.67
CA LEU A 235 13.70 11.64 -3.52
C LEU A 235 13.47 12.31 -4.87
N MET A 236 12.41 13.07 -4.96
CA MET A 236 12.07 13.89 -6.11
C MET A 236 12.63 15.31 -5.86
N PRO A 237 13.27 15.97 -6.84
CA PRO A 237 13.54 17.41 -6.74
C PRO A 237 12.25 18.18 -6.50
N GLU A 238 12.27 19.20 -5.63
CA GLU A 238 11.11 20.06 -5.39
C GLU A 238 10.67 20.72 -6.72
N PRO A 239 9.46 20.46 -7.22
CA PRO A 239 9.00 21.06 -8.47
C PRO A 239 8.63 22.53 -8.27
N GLU A 240 8.78 23.34 -9.33
CA GLU A 240 8.43 24.77 -9.29
C GLU A 240 6.92 25.00 -9.36
N ALA A 241 6.22 24.11 -10.06
CA ALA A 241 4.78 24.25 -10.30
C ALA A 241 4.08 22.90 -10.39
N TYR A 242 2.78 22.94 -10.16
CA TYR A 242 1.83 21.85 -10.35
C TYR A 242 0.70 22.31 -11.25
N LEU A 243 0.31 21.45 -12.20
CA LEU A 243 -0.85 21.62 -13.04
C LEU A 243 -1.73 20.37 -12.96
N ARG A 244 -3.03 20.58 -12.77
CA ARG A 244 -4.04 19.52 -12.83
C ARG A 244 -5.06 19.85 -13.91
N GLY A 245 -5.26 18.92 -14.83
CA GLY A 245 -6.20 19.05 -15.92
C GLY A 245 -7.13 17.86 -16.04
N THR A 246 -8.29 18.06 -16.66
CA THR A 246 -9.24 16.99 -16.96
C THR A 246 -9.49 16.87 -18.46
N VAL A 247 -9.66 15.63 -18.90
CA VAL A 247 -10.14 15.26 -20.23
C VAL A 247 -11.50 14.57 -20.02
N SER A 248 -12.57 15.22 -20.46
CA SER A 248 -13.94 14.69 -20.34
C SER A 248 -14.39 14.07 -21.65
N LEU A 249 -14.87 12.83 -21.60
CA LEU A 249 -15.36 12.05 -22.74
C LEU A 249 -16.80 11.63 -22.51
N SER A 250 -17.63 11.68 -23.54
CA SER A 250 -19.08 11.58 -23.41
C SER A 250 -19.64 10.16 -23.60
N ARG A 251 -18.86 9.25 -24.19
CA ARG A 251 -19.32 7.92 -24.57
C ARG A 251 -18.70 6.84 -23.69
N TYR A 252 -19.50 5.82 -23.37
CA TYR A 252 -19.03 4.61 -22.70
C TYR A 252 -17.87 3.94 -23.45
N SER A 253 -18.00 3.85 -24.79
CA SER A 253 -17.02 3.23 -25.68
C SER A 253 -15.67 3.94 -25.73
N ASP A 254 -15.55 5.16 -25.21
CA ASP A 254 -14.30 5.91 -25.19
C ASP A 254 -13.28 5.36 -24.19
N LEU A 255 -13.68 4.48 -23.24
CA LEU A 255 -12.81 3.98 -22.18
C LEU A 255 -11.56 3.27 -22.71
N ALA A 256 -11.73 2.30 -23.60
CA ALA A 256 -10.61 1.51 -24.11
C ALA A 256 -9.61 2.38 -24.89
N PRO A 257 -10.01 3.18 -25.90
CA PRO A 257 -9.08 4.05 -26.61
C PRO A 257 -8.52 5.19 -25.73
N MET A 258 -9.22 5.60 -24.64
CA MET A 258 -8.69 6.55 -23.66
C MET A 258 -7.50 5.94 -22.91
N VAL A 259 -7.65 4.69 -22.42
CA VAL A 259 -6.56 3.97 -21.72
C VAL A 259 -5.37 3.76 -22.65
N GLU A 260 -5.58 3.34 -23.90
CA GLU A 260 -4.52 3.18 -24.90
C GLU A 260 -3.77 4.49 -25.15
N THR A 261 -4.51 5.60 -25.27
CA THR A 261 -3.92 6.92 -25.47
C THR A 261 -3.05 7.32 -24.27
N LEU A 262 -3.56 7.09 -23.05
CA LEU A 262 -2.81 7.38 -21.84
C LEU A 262 -1.56 6.49 -21.71
N ASN A 263 -1.66 5.20 -22.05
CA ASN A 263 -0.51 4.30 -22.08
C ASN A 263 0.61 4.82 -22.98
N TYR A 264 0.27 5.33 -24.16
CA TYR A 264 1.24 5.97 -25.03
C TYR A 264 1.88 7.20 -24.37
N LEU A 265 1.06 8.09 -23.79
CA LEU A 265 1.55 9.34 -23.18
C LEU A 265 2.50 9.09 -22.00
N GLU A 266 2.19 8.14 -21.12
CA GLU A 266 3.08 7.78 -20.02
C GLU A 266 4.36 7.08 -20.50
N ASN A 267 4.24 6.14 -21.45
CA ASN A 267 5.41 5.44 -22.01
C ASN A 267 6.34 6.40 -22.76
N ALA A 268 5.80 7.43 -23.38
CA ALA A 268 6.53 8.53 -24.04
C ALA A 268 6.99 9.61 -23.05
N ARG A 269 6.68 9.48 -21.74
CA ARG A 269 6.99 10.46 -20.68
C ARG A 269 6.41 11.86 -20.95
N ILE A 270 5.29 11.92 -21.67
CA ILE A 270 4.53 13.16 -21.88
C ILE A 270 3.71 13.47 -20.61
N THR A 271 3.09 12.44 -20.01
CA THR A 271 2.47 12.54 -18.70
C THR A 271 3.34 11.79 -17.69
N ALA A 272 3.55 12.35 -16.52
CA ALA A 272 4.39 11.75 -15.48
C ALA A 272 3.76 11.82 -14.09
N GLY A 273 2.64 12.51 -13.91
CA GLY A 273 1.88 12.54 -12.67
C GLY A 273 1.01 11.30 -12.48
N PHE A 274 0.27 11.25 -11.40
CA PHE A 274 -0.68 10.17 -11.11
C PHE A 274 -1.97 10.38 -11.94
N PRO A 275 -2.26 9.52 -12.94
CA PRO A 275 -3.52 9.60 -13.66
C PRO A 275 -4.63 8.97 -12.84
N ASP A 276 -5.84 9.53 -12.95
CA ASP A 276 -7.02 9.00 -12.27
C ASP A 276 -8.24 9.03 -13.19
N ILE A 277 -9.05 7.96 -13.18
CA ILE A 277 -10.27 7.86 -13.97
C ILE A 277 -11.46 8.04 -13.05
N ALA A 278 -12.30 9.01 -13.37
CA ALA A 278 -13.61 9.19 -12.77
C ALA A 278 -14.72 8.82 -13.77
N SER A 279 -15.90 8.49 -13.27
CA SER A 279 -17.12 8.39 -14.05
C SER A 279 -18.22 9.26 -13.41
N PRO A 280 -18.25 10.57 -13.74
CA PRO A 280 -19.25 11.47 -13.18
C PRO A 280 -20.69 11.01 -13.41
N LEU A 281 -20.96 10.43 -14.58
CA LEU A 281 -22.28 9.89 -14.90
C LEU A 281 -22.67 8.70 -14.00
N ASN A 282 -21.72 7.91 -13.52
CA ASN A 282 -21.94 6.84 -12.56
C ASN A 282 -21.80 7.31 -11.10
N GLY A 283 -21.58 8.61 -10.87
CA GLY A 283 -21.34 9.14 -9.53
C GLY A 283 -20.02 8.70 -8.91
N TYR A 284 -19.04 8.35 -9.73
CA TYR A 284 -17.74 7.90 -9.28
C TYR A 284 -16.68 9.02 -9.44
N PRO A 285 -16.12 9.53 -8.34
CA PRO A 285 -15.12 10.60 -8.37
C PRO A 285 -13.72 10.08 -8.62
N PRO A 286 -12.75 10.95 -8.95
CA PRO A 286 -11.35 10.62 -8.84
C PRO A 286 -10.95 10.31 -7.39
N ILE A 287 -9.89 9.52 -7.17
CA ILE A 287 -9.51 8.99 -5.85
C ILE A 287 -9.30 10.09 -4.81
N GLY A 288 -8.66 11.18 -5.17
CA GLY A 288 -8.46 12.32 -4.27
C GLY A 288 -9.76 13.02 -3.84
N GLN A 289 -10.83 12.91 -4.63
CA GLN A 289 -12.15 13.46 -4.31
C GLN A 289 -12.98 12.56 -3.39
N VAL A 290 -12.71 11.26 -3.32
CA VAL A 290 -13.38 10.34 -2.39
C VAL A 290 -13.20 10.80 -0.96
N GLN A 291 -12.00 11.22 -0.61
CA GLN A 291 -11.68 11.73 0.73
C GLN A 291 -12.39 13.05 1.03
N LEU A 292 -12.43 13.97 0.05
CA LEU A 292 -13.18 15.23 0.19
C LEU A 292 -14.68 15.00 0.32
N TRP A 293 -15.24 14.00 -0.39
CA TRP A 293 -16.68 13.69 -0.27
C TRP A 293 -17.06 13.19 1.12
N ASN A 294 -16.18 12.50 1.82
CA ASN A 294 -16.43 12.13 3.20
C ASN A 294 -16.58 13.36 4.12
N GLU A 295 -15.98 14.47 3.76
CA GLU A 295 -16.07 15.75 4.49
C GLU A 295 -17.24 16.61 4.01
N THR A 296 -17.45 16.72 2.70
CA THR A 296 -18.36 17.69 2.07
C THR A 296 -19.66 17.08 1.54
N GLY A 297 -19.72 15.75 1.42
CA GLY A 297 -20.81 15.00 0.78
C GLY A 297 -20.64 14.82 -0.72
N PRO A 298 -21.30 13.79 -1.29
CA PRO A 298 -21.27 13.53 -2.73
C PRO A 298 -21.99 14.62 -3.50
N PRO A 299 -21.64 14.87 -4.77
CA PRO A 299 -22.40 15.75 -5.65
C PRO A 299 -23.89 15.35 -5.72
N SER A 300 -24.78 16.33 -5.76
CA SER A 300 -26.22 16.06 -5.89
C SER A 300 -26.54 15.50 -7.28
N MET A 301 -27.32 14.42 -7.32
CA MET A 301 -27.89 13.89 -8.54
C MET A 301 -29.38 14.21 -8.61
N THR A 302 -29.91 14.42 -9.81
CA THR A 302 -31.36 14.52 -10.01
C THR A 302 -32.05 13.17 -9.81
N ASP A 303 -33.35 13.16 -9.54
CA ASP A 303 -34.12 11.92 -9.41
C ASP A 303 -34.11 11.09 -10.71
N GLU A 304 -34.19 11.78 -11.86
CA GLU A 304 -34.04 11.15 -13.17
C GLU A 304 -32.70 10.45 -13.32
N HIS A 305 -31.59 11.12 -12.95
CA HIS A 305 -30.26 10.56 -13.00
C HIS A 305 -30.15 9.31 -12.10
N ARG A 306 -30.61 9.39 -10.84
CA ARG A 306 -30.62 8.25 -9.91
C ARG A 306 -31.41 7.07 -10.44
N LYS A 307 -32.57 7.31 -11.05
CA LYS A 307 -33.43 6.27 -11.65
C LYS A 307 -32.72 5.58 -12.82
N LEU A 308 -32.14 6.34 -13.73
CA LEU A 308 -31.39 5.80 -14.87
C LEU A 308 -30.19 4.98 -14.42
N LEU A 309 -29.42 5.49 -13.47
CA LEU A 309 -28.26 4.79 -12.93
C LEU A 309 -28.63 3.48 -12.21
N SER A 310 -29.74 3.48 -11.46
CA SER A 310 -30.21 2.27 -10.75
C SER A 310 -30.69 1.17 -11.70
N SER A 311 -31.15 1.52 -12.90
CA SER A 311 -31.59 0.58 -13.94
C SER A 311 -30.46 0.15 -14.90
N ALA A 312 -29.33 0.85 -14.89
CA ALA A 312 -28.19 0.58 -15.75
C ALA A 312 -27.48 -0.72 -15.32
N LYS A 313 -27.22 -1.62 -16.29
CA LYS A 313 -26.45 -2.84 -16.04
C LYS A 313 -24.97 -2.53 -16.01
N LEU A 314 -24.31 -2.83 -14.89
CA LEU A 314 -22.89 -2.50 -14.68
C LEU A 314 -22.55 -1.02 -14.99
N GLY A 315 -23.49 -0.12 -14.61
CA GLY A 315 -23.30 1.33 -14.82
C GLY A 315 -23.48 1.81 -16.25
N TYR A 316 -23.94 0.99 -17.18
CA TYR A 316 -24.21 1.35 -18.56
C TYR A 316 -25.65 1.05 -19.01
N SER A 317 -26.26 2.04 -19.64
CA SER A 317 -27.37 1.87 -20.56
C SER A 317 -27.37 2.98 -21.61
N PRO A 318 -27.97 2.76 -22.80
CA PRO A 318 -28.08 3.82 -23.83
C PRO A 318 -28.83 5.04 -23.31
N GLU A 319 -29.83 4.86 -22.45
CA GLU A 319 -30.62 5.95 -21.87
C GLU A 319 -29.79 6.78 -20.89
N LEU A 320 -28.94 6.14 -20.07
CA LEU A 320 -28.02 6.83 -19.16
C LEU A 320 -26.98 7.64 -19.95
N GLU A 321 -26.40 7.06 -20.99
CA GLU A 321 -25.46 7.75 -21.87
C GLU A 321 -26.11 8.95 -22.57
N ALA A 322 -27.32 8.79 -23.13
CA ALA A 322 -28.06 9.87 -23.75
C ALA A 322 -28.41 11.00 -22.75
N TYR A 323 -28.76 10.63 -21.51
CA TYR A 323 -28.96 11.60 -20.43
C TYR A 323 -27.68 12.40 -20.15
N GLY A 324 -26.54 11.72 -20.03
CA GLY A 324 -25.25 12.35 -19.83
C GLY A 324 -24.90 13.37 -20.92
N MET A 325 -25.05 12.98 -22.19
CA MET A 325 -24.83 13.85 -23.33
C MET A 325 -25.74 15.10 -23.30
N LYS A 326 -27.03 14.91 -23.03
CA LYS A 326 -28.03 16.00 -22.92
C LYS A 326 -27.73 16.95 -21.76
N SER A 327 -27.31 16.39 -20.61
CA SER A 327 -27.06 17.15 -19.39
C SER A 327 -25.64 17.72 -19.29
N GLY A 328 -24.76 17.40 -20.28
CA GLY A 328 -23.36 17.81 -20.27
C GLY A 328 -22.51 17.11 -19.19
N ILE A 329 -22.97 15.96 -18.65
CA ILE A 329 -22.25 15.15 -17.69
C ILE A 329 -21.43 14.12 -18.48
N PRO A 330 -20.08 14.11 -18.37
CA PRO A 330 -19.26 13.17 -19.10
C PRO A 330 -19.44 11.75 -18.56
N TYR A 331 -19.30 10.77 -19.48
CA TYR A 331 -19.26 9.37 -19.07
C TYR A 331 -17.97 9.06 -18.32
N TRP A 332 -16.82 9.50 -18.90
CA TRP A 332 -15.50 9.38 -18.35
C TRP A 332 -14.85 10.74 -18.16
N GLU A 333 -14.13 10.89 -17.09
CA GLU A 333 -13.26 12.03 -16.86
C GLU A 333 -11.89 11.52 -16.41
N LEU A 334 -10.89 11.75 -17.26
CA LEU A 334 -9.50 11.43 -16.96
C LEU A 334 -8.85 12.67 -16.32
N TRP A 335 -8.31 12.47 -15.14
CA TRP A 335 -7.57 13.48 -14.39
C TRP A 335 -6.08 13.26 -14.61
N LEU A 336 -5.37 14.31 -15.00
CA LEU A 336 -3.93 14.29 -15.24
C LEU A 336 -3.27 15.36 -14.39
N SER A 337 -2.18 15.00 -13.73
CA SER A 337 -1.36 15.91 -12.94
C SER A 337 0.07 15.98 -13.50
N PHE A 338 0.67 17.16 -13.38
CA PHE A 338 2.01 17.46 -13.91
C PHE A 338 2.78 18.26 -12.86
N HIS A 339 4.06 17.90 -12.68
CA HIS A 339 4.98 18.51 -11.72
C HIS A 339 6.26 18.91 -12.45
N GLY A 340 6.76 20.12 -12.24
CA GLY A 340 8.02 20.58 -12.84
C GLY A 340 8.05 22.07 -13.11
N PRO A 341 8.97 22.53 -13.97
CA PRO A 341 8.99 23.90 -14.47
C PRO A 341 7.70 24.26 -15.20
N ALA A 342 7.20 25.48 -14.99
CA ALA A 342 5.88 25.89 -15.48
C ALA A 342 5.71 25.72 -17.00
N GLU A 343 6.71 26.11 -17.79
CA GLU A 343 6.70 25.98 -19.24
C GLU A 343 6.70 24.51 -19.71
N VAL A 344 7.36 23.62 -18.98
CA VAL A 344 7.42 22.19 -19.30
C VAL A 344 6.07 21.55 -19.07
N ILE A 345 5.45 21.77 -17.91
CA ILE A 345 4.15 21.17 -17.58
C ILE A 345 3.02 21.70 -18.47
N GLU A 346 3.07 22.97 -18.90
CA GLU A 346 2.13 23.51 -19.89
C GLU A 346 2.31 22.83 -21.27
N ALA A 347 3.54 22.63 -21.72
CA ALA A 347 3.81 21.92 -22.96
C ALA A 347 3.34 20.46 -22.91
N GLN A 348 3.54 19.77 -21.79
CA GLN A 348 3.04 18.41 -21.56
C GLN A 348 1.51 18.35 -21.58
N TRP A 349 0.84 19.31 -20.93
CA TRP A 349 -0.61 19.42 -20.97
C TRP A 349 -1.15 19.65 -22.37
N LEU A 350 -0.57 20.57 -23.13
CA LEU A 350 -0.94 20.83 -24.53
C LEU A 350 -0.70 19.61 -25.43
N ALA A 351 0.40 18.87 -25.20
CA ALA A 351 0.64 17.63 -25.91
C ALA A 351 -0.42 16.58 -25.61
N SER A 352 -0.80 16.43 -24.32
CA SER A 352 -1.87 15.52 -23.91
C SER A 352 -3.20 15.87 -24.59
N GLN A 353 -3.58 17.15 -24.60
CA GLN A 353 -4.80 17.60 -25.29
C GLN A 353 -4.81 17.20 -26.77
N ARG A 354 -3.69 17.40 -27.49
CA ARG A 354 -3.60 17.02 -28.92
C ARG A 354 -3.87 15.54 -29.16
N HIS A 355 -3.41 14.66 -28.26
CA HIS A 355 -3.64 13.22 -28.37
C HIS A 355 -5.08 12.83 -28.07
N PHE A 356 -5.74 13.54 -27.16
CA PHE A 356 -7.15 13.31 -26.84
C PHE A 356 -8.14 14.06 -27.74
N ALA A 357 -7.70 15.00 -28.57
CA ALA A 357 -8.55 15.74 -29.49
C ALA A 357 -9.20 14.87 -30.58
N LYS A 358 -8.73 13.63 -30.79
CA LYS A 358 -9.34 12.66 -31.71
C LYS A 358 -10.68 12.12 -31.22
N PHE A 359 -11.00 12.25 -29.93
CA PHE A 359 -12.29 11.80 -29.38
C PHE A 359 -13.35 12.85 -29.67
N GLU A 360 -14.47 12.40 -30.25
CA GLU A 360 -15.57 13.29 -30.61
C GLU A 360 -16.18 13.94 -29.35
N GLY A 361 -16.23 15.26 -29.35
CA GLY A 361 -16.78 16.02 -28.22
C GLY A 361 -15.91 16.06 -26.97
N ALA A 362 -14.63 15.67 -27.06
CA ALA A 362 -13.68 15.77 -25.96
C ALA A 362 -13.60 17.21 -25.42
N LYS A 363 -13.67 17.36 -24.11
CA LYS A 363 -13.53 18.67 -23.43
C LYS A 363 -12.30 18.64 -22.54
N PHE A 364 -11.59 19.76 -22.51
CA PHE A 364 -10.37 19.94 -21.73
C PHE A 364 -10.55 21.10 -20.76
N ARG A 365 -10.19 20.88 -19.52
CA ARG A 365 -10.26 21.90 -18.48
C ARG A 365 -9.02 21.85 -17.61
N VAL A 366 -8.39 22.98 -17.37
CA VAL A 366 -7.41 23.11 -16.29
C VAL A 366 -8.18 23.34 -14.99
N VAL A 367 -7.96 22.48 -14.04
CA VAL A 367 -8.58 22.54 -12.71
C VAL A 367 -7.75 23.44 -11.80
N ASP A 368 -6.44 23.20 -11.78
CA ASP A 368 -5.50 23.89 -10.91
C ASP A 368 -4.20 24.25 -11.61
N ARG A 369 -3.67 25.40 -11.28
CA ARG A 369 -2.29 25.83 -11.52
C ARG A 369 -1.75 26.40 -10.23
N VAL A 370 -0.76 25.73 -9.66
CA VAL A 370 -0.22 26.08 -8.36
C VAL A 370 1.29 26.28 -8.47
N LYS A 371 1.76 27.40 -7.96
CA LYS A 371 3.20 27.59 -7.73
C LYS A 371 3.60 26.89 -6.45
N LEU A 372 4.70 26.16 -6.48
CA LEU A 372 5.19 25.36 -5.37
C LEU A 372 6.44 26.00 -4.72
N PRO A 373 6.76 25.66 -3.46
CA PRO A 373 5.93 24.88 -2.54
C PRO A 373 4.66 25.62 -2.12
N ILE A 374 3.59 24.86 -1.88
CA ILE A 374 2.34 25.43 -1.35
C ILE A 374 2.36 25.43 0.17
N ASP A 375 1.77 26.47 0.76
CA ASP A 375 1.48 26.51 2.18
C ASP A 375 0.55 25.36 2.57
N GLN A 376 0.89 24.63 3.65
CA GLN A 376 0.11 23.48 4.11
C GLN A 376 -1.35 23.83 4.41
N ALA A 377 -1.63 25.04 4.93
CA ALA A 377 -2.99 25.49 5.14
C ALA A 377 -3.81 25.61 3.85
N LYS A 378 -3.14 25.91 2.73
CA LYS A 378 -3.77 25.95 1.40
C LYS A 378 -3.85 24.58 0.75
N ALA A 379 -2.95 23.66 1.11
CA ALA A 379 -2.95 22.29 0.57
C ALA A 379 -4.23 21.52 0.94
N ASN A 380 -4.92 21.90 2.01
CA ASN A 380 -6.18 21.27 2.46
C ASN A 380 -7.32 21.30 1.41
N ALA A 381 -7.26 22.18 0.41
CA ALA A 381 -8.22 22.22 -0.69
C ALA A 381 -7.92 21.19 -1.80
N TYR A 382 -6.81 20.45 -1.69
CA TYR A 382 -6.32 19.51 -2.69
C TYR A 382 -6.14 18.12 -2.07
N HIS A 383 -5.83 17.14 -2.93
CA HIS A 383 -5.24 15.88 -2.47
C HIS A 383 -3.78 16.14 -2.10
N GLU A 384 -3.51 16.35 -0.82
CA GLU A 384 -2.23 16.81 -0.29
C GLU A 384 -1.03 15.96 -0.75
N PRO A 385 -1.12 14.59 -0.81
CA PRO A 385 -0.02 13.77 -1.30
C PRO A 385 0.45 14.11 -2.72
N GLU A 386 -0.44 14.56 -3.61
CA GLU A 386 -0.05 15.01 -4.96
C GLU A 386 0.82 16.29 -4.92
N LEU A 387 0.75 17.04 -3.84
CA LEU A 387 1.53 18.26 -3.60
C LEU A 387 2.78 18.02 -2.74
N GLY A 388 3.15 16.75 -2.52
CA GLY A 388 4.29 16.39 -1.69
C GLY A 388 4.06 16.61 -0.19
N VAL A 389 2.81 16.75 0.26
CA VAL A 389 2.43 16.98 1.66
C VAL A 389 1.79 15.71 2.21
N PRO A 390 2.36 15.07 3.24
CA PRO A 390 1.75 13.89 3.85
C PRO A 390 0.45 14.25 4.56
N SER A 391 -0.57 13.37 4.44
CA SER A 391 -1.93 13.59 4.91
C SER A 391 -2.45 12.42 5.77
N LEU A 392 -3.49 12.68 6.58
CA LEU A 392 -4.26 11.66 7.30
C LEU A 392 -5.69 11.51 6.75
N ARG A 393 -6.04 12.14 5.64
CA ARG A 393 -7.40 12.11 5.09
C ARG A 393 -7.90 10.73 4.73
N ALA A 394 -7.00 9.78 4.43
CA ALA A 394 -7.36 8.39 4.21
C ALA A 394 -8.16 7.78 5.37
N PHE A 395 -8.00 8.28 6.59
CA PHE A 395 -8.79 7.85 7.74
C PHE A 395 -10.26 8.28 7.70
N SER A 396 -10.64 9.19 6.83
CA SER A 396 -12.04 9.54 6.60
C SER A 396 -12.81 8.41 5.88
N ILE A 397 -12.10 7.47 5.22
CA ILE A 397 -12.71 6.32 4.55
C ILE A 397 -13.38 5.41 5.59
N GLY A 398 -14.70 5.25 5.47
CA GLY A 398 -15.50 4.46 6.42
C GLY A 398 -15.82 5.18 7.74
N ALA A 399 -15.39 6.42 7.93
CA ALA A 399 -15.74 7.21 9.11
C ALA A 399 -17.25 7.52 9.17
N ARG A 400 -17.77 7.78 10.38
CA ARG A 400 -19.14 8.23 10.55
C ARG A 400 -19.27 9.68 10.11
N THR A 401 -20.16 9.91 9.14
CA THR A 401 -20.48 11.23 8.61
C THR A 401 -22.00 11.37 8.45
N PRO A 402 -22.56 12.56 8.17
CA PRO A 402 -23.96 12.71 7.80
C PRO A 402 -24.37 11.84 6.59
N TRP A 403 -23.41 11.54 5.72
CA TRP A 403 -23.58 10.76 4.49
C TRP A 403 -23.40 9.25 4.71
N ASN A 404 -22.65 8.87 5.73
CA ASN A 404 -22.43 7.49 6.16
C ASN A 404 -22.78 7.34 7.65
N PRO A 405 -24.05 7.12 7.99
CA PRO A 405 -24.50 7.01 9.38
C PRO A 405 -24.06 5.70 10.05
N THR A 406 -23.65 4.69 9.27
CA THR A 406 -23.21 3.40 9.76
C THR A 406 -21.74 3.17 9.36
N PRO A 407 -20.78 3.67 10.17
CA PRO A 407 -19.37 3.53 9.85
C PRO A 407 -18.93 2.07 9.93
N SER A 408 -17.98 1.68 9.10
CA SER A 408 -17.28 0.41 9.25
C SER A 408 -16.34 0.45 10.45
N LYS A 409 -16.05 -0.72 11.04
CA LYS A 409 -15.03 -0.88 12.11
C LYS A 409 -13.62 -1.08 11.53
N GLY A 410 -13.52 -1.15 10.23
CA GLY A 410 -12.33 -1.37 9.44
C GLY A 410 -12.70 -1.89 8.06
N HIS A 411 -11.71 -2.33 7.31
CA HIS A 411 -11.94 -2.92 6.00
C HIS A 411 -10.85 -3.94 5.64
N MET A 412 -11.20 -4.81 4.71
CA MET A 412 -10.28 -5.73 4.04
C MET A 412 -10.06 -5.24 2.62
N TRP A 413 -8.82 -5.08 2.21
CA TRP A 413 -8.47 -4.69 0.85
C TRP A 413 -8.32 -5.91 -0.05
N PHE A 414 -9.06 -5.94 -1.16
CA PHE A 414 -8.85 -6.85 -2.28
C PHE A 414 -8.28 -6.04 -3.44
N SER A 415 -7.09 -6.37 -3.90
CA SER A 415 -6.33 -5.51 -4.81
C SER A 415 -5.69 -6.31 -5.95
N PRO A 416 -6.50 -6.87 -6.87
CA PRO A 416 -5.99 -7.64 -8.01
C PRO A 416 -5.21 -6.77 -8.98
N ILE A 417 -4.13 -7.34 -9.54
CA ILE A 417 -3.34 -6.75 -10.61
C ILE A 417 -3.86 -7.28 -11.94
N VAL A 418 -4.25 -6.36 -12.82
CA VAL A 418 -4.82 -6.69 -14.13
C VAL A 418 -4.09 -5.99 -15.27
N PRO A 419 -4.20 -6.50 -16.52
CA PRO A 419 -3.63 -5.81 -17.68
C PRO A 419 -4.11 -4.38 -17.80
N ARG A 420 -3.24 -3.49 -18.25
CA ARG A 420 -3.53 -2.06 -18.41
C ARG A 420 -4.18 -1.79 -19.77
N THR A 421 -5.40 -2.28 -19.93
CA THR A 421 -6.26 -2.04 -21.11
C THR A 421 -7.68 -1.67 -20.68
N GLY A 422 -8.43 -0.99 -21.55
CA GLY A 422 -9.81 -0.64 -21.26
C GLY A 422 -10.72 -1.87 -21.18
N GLU A 423 -10.43 -2.91 -21.98
CA GLU A 423 -11.14 -4.18 -21.94
C GLU A 423 -10.96 -4.87 -20.58
N ALA A 424 -9.74 -4.85 -20.03
CA ALA A 424 -9.47 -5.43 -18.73
C ALA A 424 -10.25 -4.73 -17.60
N ILE A 425 -10.43 -3.39 -17.68
CA ILE A 425 -11.26 -2.65 -16.72
C ILE A 425 -12.73 -3.13 -16.81
N ILE A 426 -13.26 -3.29 -18.01
CA ILE A 426 -14.64 -3.75 -18.23
C ILE A 426 -14.80 -5.18 -17.71
N GLU A 427 -13.87 -6.06 -18.07
CA GLU A 427 -13.91 -7.47 -17.66
C GLU A 427 -13.79 -7.64 -16.16
N VAL A 428 -12.81 -7.03 -15.50
CA VAL A 428 -12.62 -7.15 -14.04
C VAL A 428 -13.82 -6.60 -13.28
N ASN A 429 -14.40 -5.48 -13.76
CA ASN A 429 -15.60 -4.91 -13.16
C ASN A 429 -16.80 -5.88 -13.28
N ARG A 430 -17.00 -6.49 -14.44
CA ARG A 430 -18.04 -7.50 -14.65
C ARG A 430 -17.84 -8.70 -13.73
N VAL A 431 -16.65 -9.31 -13.76
CA VAL A 431 -16.34 -10.53 -13.01
C VAL A 431 -16.54 -10.32 -11.50
N PHE A 432 -15.96 -9.27 -10.93
CA PHE A 432 -16.08 -9.06 -9.48
C PHE A 432 -17.42 -8.48 -9.04
N SER A 433 -18.15 -7.76 -9.90
CA SER A 433 -19.53 -7.35 -9.58
C SER A 433 -20.49 -8.54 -9.57
N GLU A 434 -20.34 -9.48 -10.50
CA GLU A 434 -21.12 -10.72 -10.52
C GLU A 434 -20.79 -11.60 -9.31
N ALA A 435 -19.51 -11.81 -9.03
CA ALA A 435 -19.07 -12.58 -7.88
C ALA A 435 -19.51 -11.97 -6.55
N ALA A 436 -19.40 -10.65 -6.38
CA ALA A 436 -19.83 -9.97 -5.17
C ALA A 436 -21.35 -10.12 -4.92
N ARG A 437 -22.14 -10.04 -5.98
CA ARG A 437 -23.59 -10.25 -5.89
C ARG A 437 -23.93 -11.68 -5.47
N GLU A 438 -23.27 -12.70 -6.06
CA GLU A 438 -23.46 -14.11 -5.72
C GLU A 438 -23.01 -14.44 -4.29
N LEU A 439 -21.96 -13.78 -3.82
CA LEU A 439 -21.41 -13.96 -2.48
C LEU A 439 -22.05 -13.05 -1.43
N GLU A 440 -23.03 -12.24 -1.82
CA GLU A 440 -23.66 -11.22 -0.96
C GLU A 440 -22.64 -10.29 -0.27
N MET A 441 -21.60 -9.93 -0.98
CA MET A 441 -20.54 -9.04 -0.46
C MET A 441 -20.81 -7.59 -0.84
N PRO A 442 -20.62 -6.63 0.08
CA PRO A 442 -20.72 -5.21 -0.20
C PRO A 442 -19.40 -4.74 -0.85
N LEU A 443 -19.20 -5.05 -2.12
CA LEU A 443 -18.18 -4.36 -2.91
C LEU A 443 -18.75 -3.02 -3.40
N PHE A 444 -17.86 -2.06 -3.67
CA PHE A 444 -18.26 -0.78 -4.26
C PHE A 444 -19.07 -1.05 -5.53
N ARG A 445 -20.31 -0.58 -5.55
CA ARG A 445 -21.26 -0.81 -6.65
C ARG A 445 -21.05 0.10 -7.85
N SER A 446 -19.95 0.84 -7.91
CA SER A 446 -19.69 1.74 -9.02
C SER A 446 -19.09 0.98 -10.20
N PHE A 447 -19.52 1.36 -11.40
CA PHE A 447 -18.97 0.80 -12.65
C PHE A 447 -17.48 1.05 -12.80
N CYS A 448 -16.96 2.16 -12.30
CA CYS A 448 -15.54 2.42 -12.26
C CYS A 448 -15.00 1.98 -10.91
N MET A 449 -14.47 0.77 -10.88
CA MET A 449 -13.63 0.38 -9.75
C MET A 449 -12.39 1.28 -9.71
N PRO A 450 -11.85 1.64 -8.54
CA PRO A 450 -10.64 2.44 -8.45
C PRO A 450 -9.48 1.68 -9.09
N ALA A 451 -9.28 1.94 -10.38
CA ALA A 451 -8.18 1.41 -11.17
C ALA A 451 -6.99 2.34 -10.99
N CYS A 452 -6.13 2.01 -10.04
CA CYS A 452 -4.87 2.74 -9.90
C CYS A 452 -3.93 2.37 -11.05
N PHE A 453 -3.51 3.34 -11.82
CA PHE A 453 -2.48 3.15 -12.83
C PHE A 453 -1.15 2.82 -12.15
N TRP A 454 -0.59 1.64 -12.45
CA TRP A 454 0.64 1.16 -11.87
C TRP A 454 1.57 0.66 -12.96
N GLU A 455 2.50 1.52 -13.39
CA GLU A 455 3.43 1.21 -14.48
C GLU A 455 2.75 0.61 -15.73
N ARG A 456 2.83 -0.70 -15.90
CA ARG A 456 2.28 -1.45 -17.04
C ARG A 456 1.00 -2.21 -16.71
N SER A 457 0.45 -2.04 -15.51
CA SER A 457 -0.75 -2.73 -15.03
C SER A 457 -1.74 -1.75 -14.40
N PHE A 458 -2.92 -2.25 -14.07
CA PHE A 458 -3.77 -1.63 -13.07
C PHE A 458 -3.70 -2.41 -11.76
N ILE A 459 -3.77 -1.70 -10.64
CA ILE A 459 -4.14 -2.26 -9.35
C ILE A 459 -5.56 -1.79 -9.07
N PHE A 460 -6.51 -2.73 -8.99
CA PHE A 460 -7.84 -2.42 -8.51
C PHE A 460 -7.85 -2.43 -6.99
N ILE A 461 -8.53 -1.48 -6.36
CA ILE A 461 -8.60 -1.41 -4.91
C ILE A 461 -10.06 -1.50 -4.49
N LEU A 462 -10.44 -2.66 -3.98
CA LEU A 462 -11.78 -2.96 -3.51
C LEU A 462 -11.76 -3.13 -1.99
N ALA A 463 -12.64 -2.43 -1.27
CA ALA A 463 -12.76 -2.56 0.16
C ALA A 463 -14.03 -3.33 0.53
N THR A 464 -13.88 -4.31 1.42
CA THR A 464 -14.99 -4.97 2.12
C THR A 464 -14.97 -4.52 3.57
N PRO A 465 -16.08 -4.00 4.14
CA PRO A 465 -16.08 -3.51 5.51
C PRO A 465 -15.92 -4.64 6.53
N VAL A 466 -15.27 -4.34 7.64
CA VAL A 466 -15.37 -5.11 8.88
C VAL A 466 -16.51 -4.54 9.71
N THR A 467 -17.35 -5.38 10.28
CA THR A 467 -18.54 -5.03 11.04
C THR A 467 -18.42 -5.45 12.51
N GLU A 468 -19.39 -5.05 13.35
CA GLU A 468 -19.49 -5.53 14.74
C GLU A 468 -20.02 -6.98 14.84
N ASP A 469 -20.59 -7.52 13.73
CA ASP A 469 -21.17 -8.87 13.73
C ASP A 469 -20.17 -9.92 13.24
N PRO A 470 -19.69 -10.83 14.12
CA PRO A 470 -18.75 -11.89 13.76
C PRO A 470 -19.26 -12.82 12.65
N ALA A 471 -20.56 -13.10 12.60
CA ALA A 471 -21.14 -13.97 11.57
C ALA A 471 -21.02 -13.33 10.18
N THR A 472 -21.30 -12.05 10.08
CA THR A 472 -21.10 -11.26 8.85
C THR A 472 -19.63 -11.21 8.47
N ASN A 473 -18.73 -10.95 9.42
CA ASN A 473 -17.29 -10.91 9.16
C ASN A 473 -16.78 -12.27 8.66
N LYS A 474 -17.25 -13.38 9.24
CA LYS A 474 -16.92 -14.74 8.77
C LYS A 474 -17.35 -14.96 7.32
N ARG A 475 -18.60 -14.59 6.98
CA ARG A 475 -19.12 -14.69 5.61
C ARG A 475 -18.27 -13.86 4.65
N TYR A 476 -17.90 -12.64 5.01
CA TYR A 476 -17.07 -11.78 4.18
C TYR A 476 -15.65 -12.34 4.00
N ARG A 477 -15.03 -12.91 5.04
CA ARG A 477 -13.74 -13.59 4.90
C ARG A 477 -13.79 -14.77 3.92
N GLU A 478 -14.83 -15.62 4.01
CA GLU A 478 -14.98 -16.74 3.09
C GLU A 478 -15.28 -16.25 1.66
N GLY A 479 -16.09 -15.22 1.51
CA GLY A 479 -16.33 -14.57 0.22
C GLY A 479 -15.03 -13.99 -0.37
N PHE A 480 -14.21 -13.33 0.46
CA PHE A 480 -12.93 -12.76 0.05
C PHE A 480 -11.96 -13.81 -0.48
N LYS A 481 -11.86 -14.98 0.15
CA LYS A 481 -11.06 -16.11 -0.34
C LYS A 481 -11.54 -16.59 -1.72
N LYS A 482 -12.87 -16.60 -1.95
CA LYS A 482 -13.44 -16.94 -3.27
C LYS A 482 -13.11 -15.88 -4.32
N LEU A 483 -13.13 -14.58 -3.97
CA LEU A 483 -12.68 -13.52 -4.89
C LEU A 483 -11.22 -13.69 -5.30
N ILE A 484 -10.33 -14.04 -4.36
CA ILE A 484 -8.93 -14.35 -4.65
C ILE A 484 -8.83 -15.52 -5.64
N ALA A 485 -9.58 -16.60 -5.41
CA ALA A 485 -9.58 -17.77 -6.30
C ALA A 485 -10.09 -17.42 -7.71
N ILE A 486 -11.16 -16.63 -7.81
CA ILE A 486 -11.69 -16.12 -9.08
C ILE A 486 -10.64 -15.28 -9.79
N GLY A 487 -9.98 -14.34 -9.10
CA GLY A 487 -8.86 -13.58 -9.66
C GLY A 487 -7.77 -14.50 -10.23
N GLY A 488 -7.35 -15.51 -9.46
CA GLY A 488 -6.36 -16.50 -9.90
C GLY A 488 -6.78 -17.27 -11.16
N GLN A 489 -8.07 -17.63 -11.30
CA GLN A 489 -8.61 -18.28 -12.52
C GLN A 489 -8.52 -17.39 -13.76
N HIS A 490 -8.60 -16.07 -13.58
CA HIS A 490 -8.42 -15.07 -14.64
C HIS A 490 -6.95 -14.65 -14.83
N GLY A 491 -6.01 -15.22 -14.07
CA GLY A 491 -4.60 -14.84 -14.11
C GLY A 491 -4.29 -13.51 -13.39
N TRP A 492 -5.18 -13.05 -12.52
CA TRP A 492 -5.04 -11.82 -11.75
C TRP A 492 -4.58 -12.13 -10.32
N GLY A 493 -3.34 -11.80 -10.01
CA GLY A 493 -2.78 -11.94 -8.67
C GLY A 493 -3.03 -10.72 -7.79
N GLU A 494 -2.98 -10.91 -6.48
CA GLU A 494 -3.09 -9.81 -5.52
C GLU A 494 -1.80 -8.97 -5.44
N TYR A 495 -1.95 -7.67 -5.36
CA TYR A 495 -0.89 -6.71 -5.11
C TYR A 495 -0.28 -6.88 -3.71
N ARG A 496 -1.11 -6.82 -2.69
CA ARG A 496 -0.81 -7.11 -1.28
C ARG A 496 -2.10 -7.38 -0.53
N THR A 497 -2.00 -8.12 0.59
CA THR A 497 -3.18 -8.52 1.34
C THR A 497 -2.90 -8.61 2.84
N ALA A 498 -3.96 -8.57 3.65
CA ALA A 498 -3.86 -8.79 5.09
C ALA A 498 -3.30 -10.20 5.41
N PRO A 499 -2.58 -10.37 6.54
CA PRO A 499 -1.96 -11.64 6.91
C PRO A 499 -2.88 -12.85 6.85
N VAL A 500 -4.14 -12.68 7.21
CA VAL A 500 -5.17 -13.73 7.20
C VAL A 500 -5.45 -14.32 5.82
N PHE A 501 -5.20 -13.58 4.75
CA PHE A 501 -5.46 -14.02 3.37
C PHE A 501 -4.18 -14.41 2.61
N GLN A 502 -2.99 -14.20 3.19
CA GLN A 502 -1.72 -14.43 2.49
C GLN A 502 -1.58 -15.87 1.97
N LYS A 503 -2.07 -16.86 2.72
CA LYS A 503 -2.08 -18.23 2.23
C LYS A 503 -2.95 -18.38 0.97
N SER A 504 -4.19 -17.87 1.00
CA SER A 504 -5.11 -17.97 -0.15
C SER A 504 -4.56 -17.24 -1.38
N VAL A 505 -3.87 -16.11 -1.18
CA VAL A 505 -3.18 -15.39 -2.25
C VAL A 505 -2.03 -16.22 -2.80
N MET A 506 -1.17 -16.79 -1.96
CA MET A 506 -0.04 -17.60 -2.42
C MET A 506 -0.48 -18.91 -3.08
N ASP A 507 -1.62 -19.47 -2.72
CA ASP A 507 -2.16 -20.70 -3.34
C ASP A 507 -2.51 -20.50 -4.83
N VAL A 508 -2.76 -19.28 -5.31
CA VAL A 508 -3.00 -19.03 -6.74
C VAL A 508 -1.72 -19.01 -7.59
N TYR A 509 -0.53 -18.88 -6.96
CA TYR A 509 0.76 -18.95 -7.64
C TYR A 509 1.19 -20.41 -7.83
N SER A 510 0.35 -21.19 -8.53
CA SER A 510 0.43 -22.65 -8.60
C SER A 510 1.26 -23.20 -9.77
N PHE A 511 1.89 -22.32 -10.57
CA PHE A 511 2.71 -22.76 -11.70
C PHE A 511 3.76 -23.78 -11.28
N ASN A 512 3.88 -24.87 -12.06
CA ASN A 512 4.82 -25.96 -11.83
C ASN A 512 4.77 -26.49 -10.38
N ASP A 513 3.58 -26.85 -9.93
CA ASP A 513 3.31 -27.37 -8.58
C ASP A 513 3.87 -26.44 -7.47
N HIS A 514 3.48 -25.17 -7.51
CA HIS A 514 3.91 -24.14 -6.55
C HIS A 514 5.44 -23.94 -6.45
N ALA A 515 6.15 -23.98 -7.57
CA ALA A 515 7.62 -23.87 -7.62
C ALA A 515 8.14 -22.61 -6.91
N LEU A 516 7.44 -21.48 -7.02
CA LEU A 516 7.80 -20.24 -6.32
C LEU A 516 7.77 -20.40 -4.79
N GLN A 517 6.72 -21.04 -4.27
CA GLN A 517 6.61 -21.30 -2.83
C GLN A 517 7.72 -22.22 -2.34
N ARG A 518 7.97 -23.34 -3.05
CA ARG A 518 9.05 -24.28 -2.70
C ARG A 518 10.42 -23.62 -2.71
N PHE A 519 10.67 -22.72 -3.67
CA PHE A 519 11.92 -21.96 -3.71
C PHE A 519 12.05 -21.05 -2.47
N ASN A 520 11.02 -20.29 -2.14
CA ASN A 520 11.00 -19.41 -0.95
C ASN A 520 11.19 -20.23 0.35
N GLU A 521 10.57 -21.40 0.45
CA GLU A 521 10.72 -22.28 1.60
C GLU A 521 12.13 -22.87 1.70
N THR A 522 12.76 -23.19 0.58
CA THR A 522 14.17 -23.62 0.55
C THR A 522 15.10 -22.52 1.07
N LEU A 523 14.89 -21.28 0.65
CA LEU A 523 15.62 -20.13 1.17
C LEU A 523 15.37 -19.93 2.66
N LYS A 524 14.11 -20.05 3.09
CA LYS A 524 13.72 -19.93 4.52
C LYS A 524 14.48 -20.93 5.38
N ASP A 525 14.50 -22.20 4.95
CA ASP A 525 15.16 -23.27 5.70
C ASP A 525 16.69 -23.08 5.77
N ALA A 526 17.28 -22.49 4.70
CA ALA A 526 18.71 -22.22 4.66
C ALA A 526 19.14 -21.04 5.56
N ILE A 527 18.39 -19.93 5.55
CA ILE A 527 18.79 -18.71 6.25
C ILE A 527 18.19 -18.58 7.65
N ASP A 528 17.07 -19.25 7.92
CA ASP A 528 16.34 -19.22 9.19
C ASP A 528 15.95 -20.65 9.63
N PRO A 529 16.92 -21.54 9.91
CA PRO A 529 16.66 -22.95 10.23
C PRO A 529 15.84 -23.13 11.52
N ASN A 530 15.89 -22.20 12.45
CA ASN A 530 15.08 -22.18 13.66
C ASN A 530 13.69 -21.56 13.45
N GLY A 531 13.43 -20.93 12.29
CA GLY A 531 12.14 -20.40 11.90
C GLY A 531 11.62 -19.28 12.79
N ILE A 532 12.52 -18.43 13.28
CA ILE A 532 12.16 -17.36 14.20
C ILE A 532 11.58 -16.13 13.51
N MET A 533 11.94 -15.88 12.25
CA MET A 533 11.58 -14.63 11.57
C MET A 533 10.21 -14.71 10.90
N SER A 534 9.18 -14.08 11.47
CA SER A 534 7.81 -13.96 10.98
C SER A 534 7.25 -15.22 10.31
N PRO A 535 7.16 -16.39 11.04
CA PRO A 535 6.69 -17.63 10.45
C PRO A 535 5.32 -17.44 9.81
N GLY A 536 5.15 -17.91 8.57
CA GLY A 536 3.89 -17.88 7.84
C GLY A 536 3.58 -16.56 7.11
N ARG A 537 4.41 -15.53 7.22
CA ARG A 537 4.24 -14.34 6.39
C ARG A 537 4.40 -14.71 4.92
N TYR A 538 3.42 -14.29 4.08
CA TYR A 538 3.27 -14.71 2.68
C TYR A 538 3.31 -16.23 2.46
N ALA A 539 2.71 -16.98 3.42
CA ALA A 539 2.67 -18.44 3.46
C ALA A 539 4.05 -19.14 3.46
N ILE A 540 5.13 -18.40 3.76
CA ILE A 540 6.48 -18.96 3.84
C ILE A 540 6.70 -19.49 5.27
N TRP A 541 6.69 -20.82 5.43
CA TRP A 541 6.83 -21.51 6.71
C TRP A 541 8.19 -22.20 6.82
N PRO A 542 8.82 -22.20 7.99
CA PRO A 542 9.99 -23.03 8.25
C PRO A 542 9.61 -24.53 8.29
N LYS A 543 10.54 -25.39 7.93
CA LYS A 543 10.31 -26.84 7.77
C LYS A 543 9.56 -27.48 8.93
N HIS A 544 10.02 -27.24 10.17
CA HIS A 544 9.45 -27.86 11.37
C HIS A 544 7.99 -27.41 11.68
N LEU A 545 7.52 -26.31 11.11
CA LEU A 545 6.13 -25.85 11.23
C LEU A 545 5.28 -26.33 10.03
N ARG A 546 5.86 -26.56 8.85
CA ARG A 546 5.15 -27.16 7.71
C ARG A 546 4.68 -28.57 8.05
N GLU A 547 5.58 -29.39 8.59
CA GLU A 547 5.31 -30.80 8.97
C GLU A 547 4.19 -30.96 10.00
N LYS A 548 3.91 -29.94 10.81
CA LYS A 548 2.81 -29.93 11.80
C LYS A 548 1.46 -29.49 11.23
N ARG A 549 1.44 -29.02 9.98
CA ARG A 549 0.24 -28.46 9.31
C ARG A 549 -0.23 -29.32 8.13
N SER A 550 0.63 -30.23 7.65
CA SER A 550 0.28 -31.32 6.72
C SER A 550 -0.45 -32.44 7.46
#